data_1aa055dad0f38a8a4b26797d4d6d7dbe
#
_entry.id   1aa055dad0f38a8a4b26797d4d6d7dbe
#
_cell.length_a   1.000
_cell.length_b   1.000
_cell.length_c   1.000
_cell.angle_alpha   90.00
_cell.angle_beta   90.00
_cell.angle_gamma   90.00
#
_symmetry.space_group_name_H-M   'P 1'
#
loop_
_entity.id
_entity.type
_entity.pdbx_description
1 polymer ?
#
loop_
_entity_poly.entity_id
_entity_poly.type
_entity_poly.pdbx_seq_one_letter_code
_entity_poly.pdbx_strand_id
1 'polypeptide(L)'
;MMLKTIGTSLLSLLCGVSATPAHADLAAHSGKQNGRQILIVMTNHSTYPSRSDTTGLWLTELTHFTDIVEAAGHKTVFASPHGGKVPLDERSLGWLYMDEAAHQHLQSPAFRARLENTLPIAKIDPSQYDVIYFTGGHGVMWDFPGNLELRRVAAGIYSQGGIVSAVCHGVAGLLDIQDEQGDGIIKGRKVTGFSNREEFFSGMKSQVPFFLEDRLLEQGALYQKPWMPFTAYAVTDGRLVTGQNPQSAKVVAKAVIALLVSRPSN
;
A
#
# COMPACT_ATOMS: atom_id res chain seq x y z
N MET A 1 94.80 -27.62 -0.43
CA MET A 1 94.68 -26.79 0.79
C MET A 1 93.18 -26.70 1.16
N MET A 2 92.83 -27.38 2.20
CA MET A 2 91.39 -27.57 2.66
C MET A 2 90.90 -26.33 3.35
N LEU A 3 89.67 -25.95 3.04
CA LEU A 3 88.91 -25.12 3.98
C LEU A 3 87.47 -25.70 4.15
N LYS A 4 87.14 -26.01 5.38
CA LYS A 4 85.87 -26.57 5.86
C LYS A 4 84.79 -25.43 5.94
N THR A 5 83.68 -25.66 5.38
CA THR A 5 82.48 -24.82 5.61
C THR A 5 81.57 -25.46 6.63
N ILE A 6 81.28 -24.72 7.66
CA ILE A 6 80.38 -25.08 8.75
C ILE A 6 78.95 -24.66 8.31
N GLY A 7 78.06 -25.65 8.28
CA GLY A 7 76.66 -25.40 8.03
C GLY A 7 75.89 -25.03 9.32
N THR A 8 75.19 -23.94 9.30
CA THR A 8 74.22 -23.56 10.33
C THR A 8 72.79 -23.75 9.79
N SER A 9 72.09 -24.74 10.37
CA SER A 9 70.68 -24.97 10.12
C SER A 9 69.84 -23.92 10.85
N LEU A 10 69.07 -23.13 10.13
CA LEU A 10 68.01 -22.29 10.68
C LEU A 10 66.68 -23.05 10.55
N LEU A 11 66.11 -23.40 11.66
CA LEU A 11 64.78 -24.04 11.80
C LEU A 11 63.76 -22.90 11.78
N SER A 12 63.06 -22.65 10.65
CA SER A 12 61.95 -21.70 10.56
C SER A 12 60.66 -22.38 10.93
N LEU A 13 60.10 -21.99 12.09
CA LEU A 13 58.79 -22.36 12.58
C LEU A 13 57.72 -21.61 11.80
N LEU A 14 57.03 -22.25 10.85
CA LEU A 14 55.85 -21.76 10.19
C LEU A 14 54.63 -21.94 11.08
N CYS A 15 54.22 -20.86 11.75
CA CYS A 15 52.86 -20.77 12.33
C CYS A 15 51.85 -20.64 11.20
N GLY A 16 51.18 -21.72 10.86
CA GLY A 16 50.03 -21.73 10.00
C GLY A 16 48.81 -21.11 10.69
N VAL A 17 48.48 -19.88 10.32
CA VAL A 17 47.18 -19.27 10.66
C VAL A 17 46.15 -19.80 9.69
N SER A 18 45.38 -20.80 10.12
CA SER A 18 44.16 -21.25 9.37
C SER A 18 43.09 -20.22 9.49
N ALA A 19 42.91 -19.38 8.48
CA ALA A 19 41.73 -18.55 8.32
C ALA A 19 40.60 -19.44 7.80
N THR A 20 39.69 -19.82 8.69
CA THR A 20 38.40 -20.37 8.33
C THR A 20 37.54 -19.25 7.75
N PRO A 21 37.00 -19.39 6.53
CA PRO A 21 35.99 -18.44 6.07
C PRO A 21 34.73 -18.63 6.89
N ALA A 22 34.34 -17.61 7.64
CA ALA A 22 33.04 -17.54 8.24
C ALA A 22 32.01 -17.43 7.09
N HIS A 23 31.54 -18.57 6.61
CA HIS A 23 30.26 -18.63 5.90
C HIS A 23 29.19 -18.26 6.92
N ALA A 24 28.73 -17.00 6.86
CA ALA A 24 27.49 -16.63 7.48
C ALA A 24 26.40 -17.45 6.80
N ASP A 25 25.96 -18.51 7.47
CA ASP A 25 24.71 -19.19 7.18
C ASP A 25 23.59 -18.17 7.33
N LEU A 26 23.21 -17.57 6.22
CA LEU A 26 21.87 -17.02 6.05
C LEU A 26 20.91 -18.21 5.98
N ALA A 27 20.78 -18.89 7.11
CA ALA A 27 19.73 -19.88 7.31
C ALA A 27 18.40 -19.13 7.09
N ALA A 28 17.82 -19.38 5.93
CA ALA A 28 16.48 -19.00 5.58
C ALA A 28 15.54 -19.43 6.71
N HIS A 29 15.07 -18.46 7.48
CA HIS A 29 13.90 -18.65 8.33
C HIS A 29 12.68 -18.82 7.43
N SER A 30 12.54 -19.99 6.82
CA SER A 30 11.29 -20.42 6.19
C SER A 30 10.34 -20.93 7.28
N GLY A 31 10.02 -20.07 8.25
CA GLY A 31 8.79 -20.23 8.99
C GLY A 31 7.67 -20.02 7.97
N LYS A 32 6.78 -20.99 7.81
CA LYS A 32 5.49 -20.77 7.13
C LYS A 32 4.82 -19.59 7.82
N GLN A 33 5.00 -18.39 7.29
CA GLN A 33 4.19 -17.25 7.67
C GLN A 33 2.79 -17.59 7.18
N ASN A 34 1.89 -17.93 8.10
CA ASN A 34 0.46 -17.95 7.78
C ASN A 34 0.15 -16.60 7.15
N GLY A 35 -0.27 -16.60 5.86
CA GLY A 35 -0.47 -15.37 5.11
C GLY A 35 -1.41 -14.43 5.85
N ARG A 36 -1.01 -13.16 6.00
CA ARG A 36 -1.81 -12.12 6.64
C ARG A 36 -3.08 -11.83 5.85
N GLN A 37 -4.13 -11.40 6.52
CA GLN A 37 -5.39 -10.99 5.90
C GLN A 37 -5.37 -9.49 5.61
N ILE A 38 -5.58 -9.13 4.35
CA ILE A 38 -5.59 -7.74 3.88
C ILE A 38 -6.99 -7.40 3.37
N LEU A 39 -7.62 -6.42 3.99
CA LEU A 39 -8.88 -5.86 3.52
C LEU A 39 -8.60 -4.78 2.49
N ILE A 40 -9.12 -4.94 1.28
CA ILE A 40 -9.02 -3.93 0.21
C ILE A 40 -10.38 -3.27 0.04
N VAL A 41 -10.41 -1.96 0.20
CA VAL A 41 -11.65 -1.17 0.13
C VAL A 41 -11.67 -0.36 -1.15
N MET A 42 -12.76 -0.49 -1.90
CA MET A 42 -13.03 0.19 -3.16
C MET A 42 -14.33 0.97 -3.07
N THR A 43 -14.54 1.93 -3.97
CA THR A 43 -15.75 2.75 -4.04
C THR A 43 -16.93 2.03 -4.69
N ASN A 44 -18.15 2.46 -4.33
CA ASN A 44 -19.36 2.14 -5.11
C ASN A 44 -19.83 3.35 -5.95
N HIS A 45 -19.20 4.52 -5.80
CA HIS A 45 -19.61 5.74 -6.50
C HIS A 45 -19.12 5.76 -7.95
N SER A 46 -20.00 6.11 -8.89
CA SER A 46 -19.76 5.97 -10.32
C SER A 46 -19.98 7.23 -11.17
N THR A 47 -20.39 8.35 -10.58
CA THR A 47 -20.81 9.52 -11.36
C THR A 47 -20.02 10.78 -11.01
N TYR A 48 -19.82 11.62 -12.02
CA TYR A 48 -19.32 12.98 -11.84
C TYR A 48 -20.47 14.00 -11.89
N PRO A 49 -20.34 15.17 -11.24
CA PRO A 49 -21.40 16.19 -11.26
C PRO A 49 -21.75 16.72 -12.67
N SER A 50 -20.76 16.81 -13.56
CA SER A 50 -20.94 17.45 -14.88
C SER A 50 -20.20 16.72 -16.02
N ARG A 51 -20.00 15.41 -15.90
CA ARG A 51 -19.41 14.55 -16.93
C ARG A 51 -20.31 13.35 -17.16
N SER A 52 -20.23 12.79 -18.37
CA SER A 52 -20.99 11.59 -18.76
C SER A 52 -20.20 10.29 -18.62
N ASP A 53 -18.86 10.37 -18.51
CA ASP A 53 -18.00 9.20 -18.27
C ASP A 53 -18.12 8.72 -16.83
N THR A 54 -17.91 7.43 -16.64
CA THR A 54 -17.98 6.79 -15.34
C THR A 54 -16.72 7.07 -14.52
N THR A 55 -16.88 7.50 -13.25
CA THR A 55 -15.81 7.42 -12.26
C THR A 55 -15.89 6.08 -11.51
N GLY A 56 -14.99 5.86 -10.58
CA GLY A 56 -14.94 4.62 -9.81
C GLY A 56 -13.54 4.29 -9.34
N LEU A 57 -13.24 3.01 -9.27
CA LEU A 57 -11.94 2.47 -8.96
C LEU A 57 -10.93 2.75 -10.08
N TRP A 58 -9.74 3.22 -9.72
CA TRP A 58 -8.61 3.24 -10.63
C TRP A 58 -7.97 1.84 -10.67
N LEU A 59 -8.15 1.10 -11.77
CA LEU A 59 -7.91 -0.34 -11.83
C LEU A 59 -6.48 -0.75 -11.42
N THR A 60 -5.45 -0.07 -11.92
CA THR A 60 -4.06 -0.45 -11.64
C THR A 60 -3.64 -0.23 -10.18
N GLU A 61 -4.37 0.58 -9.43
CA GLU A 61 -4.12 0.72 -7.99
C GLU A 61 -4.55 -0.53 -7.21
N LEU A 62 -5.57 -1.23 -7.70
CA LEU A 62 -5.97 -2.51 -7.16
C LEU A 62 -5.02 -3.63 -7.64
N THR A 63 -4.85 -3.78 -8.96
CA THR A 63 -4.10 -4.93 -9.53
C THR A 63 -2.64 -4.92 -9.09
N HIS A 64 -1.96 -3.77 -9.15
CA HIS A 64 -0.56 -3.65 -8.74
C HIS A 64 -0.34 -3.94 -7.25
N PHE A 65 -1.29 -3.56 -6.41
CA PHE A 65 -1.21 -3.85 -4.98
C PHE A 65 -1.47 -5.34 -4.72
N THR A 66 -2.57 -5.89 -5.26
CA THR A 66 -2.95 -7.29 -5.05
C THR A 66 -1.88 -8.25 -5.55
N ASP A 67 -1.33 -8.04 -6.74
CA ASP A 67 -0.31 -8.92 -7.31
C ASP A 67 0.91 -9.05 -6.40
N ILE A 68 1.36 -7.95 -5.82
CA ILE A 68 2.54 -7.93 -4.96
C ILE A 68 2.25 -8.59 -3.61
N VAL A 69 1.12 -8.30 -2.98
CA VAL A 69 0.83 -8.85 -1.64
C VAL A 69 0.40 -10.32 -1.72
N GLU A 70 -0.33 -10.72 -2.77
CA GLU A 70 -0.72 -12.12 -2.97
C GLU A 70 0.50 -12.98 -3.37
N ALA A 71 1.43 -12.45 -4.19
CA ALA A 71 2.69 -13.12 -4.50
C ALA A 71 3.58 -13.30 -3.26
N ALA A 72 3.46 -12.43 -2.26
CA ALA A 72 4.11 -12.56 -0.96
C ALA A 72 3.39 -13.55 -0.01
N GLY A 73 2.33 -14.21 -0.46
CA GLY A 73 1.58 -15.22 0.30
C GLY A 73 0.48 -14.67 1.21
N HIS A 74 0.15 -13.37 1.11
CA HIS A 74 -0.95 -12.77 1.85
C HIS A 74 -2.28 -13.00 1.14
N LYS A 75 -3.38 -12.95 1.89
CA LYS A 75 -4.74 -13.11 1.35
C LYS A 75 -5.44 -11.76 1.30
N THR A 76 -6.17 -11.51 0.22
CA THR A 76 -6.91 -10.28 0.02
C THR A 76 -8.41 -10.51 0.00
N VAL A 77 -9.15 -9.65 0.70
CA VAL A 77 -10.61 -9.62 0.72
C VAL A 77 -11.07 -8.27 0.18
N PHE A 78 -12.02 -8.30 -0.74
CA PHE A 78 -12.54 -7.10 -1.39
C PHE A 78 -13.82 -6.63 -0.69
N ALA A 79 -13.85 -5.36 -0.34
CA ALA A 79 -14.99 -4.70 0.28
C ALA A 79 -15.28 -3.34 -0.39
N SER A 80 -16.49 -2.86 -0.21
CA SER A 80 -16.90 -1.52 -0.61
C SER A 80 -17.96 -0.99 0.35
N PRO A 81 -18.29 0.31 0.38
CA PRO A 81 -19.25 0.87 1.32
C PRO A 81 -20.57 0.08 1.40
N HIS A 82 -21.13 -0.31 0.26
CA HIS A 82 -22.41 -1.02 0.19
C HIS A 82 -22.29 -2.50 -0.17
N GLY A 83 -21.08 -2.95 -0.53
CA GLY A 83 -20.88 -4.28 -1.13
C GLY A 83 -21.30 -4.32 -2.60
N GLY A 84 -21.22 -5.50 -3.20
CA GLY A 84 -21.62 -5.75 -4.59
C GLY A 84 -20.63 -5.15 -5.59
N LYS A 85 -21.16 -4.63 -6.69
CA LYS A 85 -20.37 -4.19 -7.84
C LYS A 85 -19.57 -2.92 -7.55
N VAL A 86 -18.30 -2.96 -7.99
CA VAL A 86 -17.38 -1.81 -8.01
C VAL A 86 -17.35 -1.22 -9.42
N PRO A 87 -17.69 0.06 -9.61
CA PRO A 87 -17.51 0.75 -10.88
C PRO A 87 -16.02 1.00 -11.14
N LEU A 88 -15.61 0.88 -12.42
CA LEU A 88 -14.27 1.25 -12.85
C LEU A 88 -14.27 2.67 -13.41
N ASP A 89 -13.28 3.47 -13.05
CA ASP A 89 -13.05 4.77 -13.69
C ASP A 89 -12.62 4.54 -15.14
N GLU A 90 -13.42 5.00 -16.11
CA GLU A 90 -13.18 4.78 -17.54
C GLU A 90 -11.80 5.27 -17.98
N ARG A 91 -11.28 6.35 -17.36
CA ARG A 91 -9.95 6.89 -17.68
C ARG A 91 -8.83 5.92 -17.28
N SER A 92 -9.06 5.12 -16.22
CA SER A 92 -8.08 4.11 -15.77
C SER A 92 -7.90 2.98 -16.78
N LEU A 93 -8.88 2.80 -17.68
CA LEU A 93 -8.85 1.78 -18.73
C LEU A 93 -8.18 2.27 -20.01
N GLY A 94 -7.72 3.51 -20.04
CA GLY A 94 -6.97 4.06 -21.16
C GLY A 94 -5.62 3.38 -21.36
N TRP A 95 -5.16 3.29 -22.59
CA TRP A 95 -3.94 2.59 -23.00
C TRP A 95 -2.66 3.07 -22.29
N LEU A 96 -2.64 4.31 -21.81
CA LEU A 96 -1.51 4.86 -21.05
C LEU A 96 -1.42 4.33 -19.61
N TYR A 97 -2.52 3.81 -19.07
CA TYR A 97 -2.64 3.42 -17.67
C TYR A 97 -2.77 1.92 -17.48
N MET A 98 -3.19 1.22 -18.52
CA MET A 98 -3.34 -0.23 -18.50
C MET A 98 -2.02 -0.91 -18.88
N ASP A 99 -1.49 -1.73 -17.98
CA ASP A 99 -0.42 -2.66 -18.30
C ASP A 99 -0.97 -4.08 -18.61
N GLU A 100 -0.08 -4.98 -19.06
CA GLU A 100 -0.48 -6.34 -19.42
C GLU A 100 -1.13 -7.10 -18.26
N ALA A 101 -0.63 -6.92 -17.03
CA ALA A 101 -1.21 -7.56 -15.85
C ALA A 101 -2.64 -7.08 -15.59
N ALA A 102 -2.91 -5.77 -15.70
CA ALA A 102 -4.25 -5.23 -15.56
C ALA A 102 -5.21 -5.74 -16.65
N HIS A 103 -4.73 -5.89 -17.89
CA HIS A 103 -5.50 -6.52 -18.96
C HIS A 103 -5.86 -7.98 -18.64
N GLN A 104 -4.90 -8.77 -18.16
CA GLN A 104 -5.13 -10.17 -17.77
C GLN A 104 -6.14 -10.29 -16.63
N HIS A 105 -6.07 -9.40 -15.64
CA HIS A 105 -7.07 -9.35 -14.58
C HIS A 105 -8.48 -9.09 -15.10
N LEU A 106 -8.67 -8.13 -16.00
CA LEU A 106 -9.99 -7.87 -16.58
C LEU A 106 -10.51 -9.02 -17.45
N GLN A 107 -9.64 -9.80 -18.04
CA GLN A 107 -10.03 -11.00 -18.80
C GLN A 107 -10.38 -12.17 -17.87
N SER A 108 -9.88 -12.19 -16.64
CA SER A 108 -10.14 -13.25 -15.66
C SER A 108 -11.58 -13.22 -15.14
N PRO A 109 -12.38 -14.27 -15.37
CA PRO A 109 -13.73 -14.36 -14.81
C PRO A 109 -13.73 -14.33 -13.27
N ALA A 110 -12.72 -14.94 -12.64
CA ALA A 110 -12.58 -14.97 -11.19
C ALA A 110 -12.33 -13.57 -10.61
N PHE A 111 -11.45 -12.78 -11.23
CA PHE A 111 -11.20 -11.41 -10.79
C PHE A 111 -12.42 -10.51 -10.97
N ARG A 112 -13.10 -10.61 -12.12
CA ARG A 112 -14.36 -9.87 -12.35
C ARG A 112 -15.43 -10.23 -11.34
N ALA A 113 -15.58 -11.52 -11.01
CA ALA A 113 -16.51 -11.95 -9.99
C ALA A 113 -16.20 -11.33 -8.61
N ARG A 114 -14.94 -11.15 -8.24
CA ARG A 114 -14.55 -10.42 -7.01
C ARG A 114 -14.97 -8.95 -7.04
N LEU A 115 -14.86 -8.27 -8.20
CA LEU A 115 -15.29 -6.88 -8.37
C LEU A 115 -16.82 -6.71 -8.38
N GLU A 116 -17.55 -7.72 -8.86
CA GLU A 116 -19.02 -7.70 -8.87
C GLU A 116 -19.63 -8.07 -7.51
N ASN A 117 -18.87 -8.72 -6.60
CA ASN A 117 -19.39 -9.29 -5.36
C ASN A 117 -18.51 -8.91 -4.15
N THR A 118 -18.21 -7.62 -3.98
CA THR A 118 -17.49 -7.15 -2.80
C THR A 118 -18.34 -7.26 -1.53
N LEU A 119 -17.68 -7.39 -0.37
CA LEU A 119 -18.38 -7.41 0.91
C LEU A 119 -18.79 -5.99 1.31
N PRO A 120 -20.00 -5.78 1.85
CA PRO A 120 -20.37 -4.50 2.43
C PRO A 120 -19.54 -4.24 3.70
N ILE A 121 -18.98 -3.05 3.81
CA ILE A 121 -18.06 -2.69 4.91
C ILE A 121 -18.72 -2.85 6.30
N ALA A 122 -20.01 -2.65 6.38
CA ALA A 122 -20.77 -2.82 7.62
C ALA A 122 -20.73 -4.26 8.19
N LYS A 123 -20.48 -5.25 7.33
CA LYS A 123 -20.36 -6.68 7.72
C LYS A 123 -18.92 -7.10 8.05
N ILE A 124 -17.98 -6.21 7.94
CA ILE A 124 -16.56 -6.51 8.21
C ILE A 124 -16.30 -6.49 9.71
N ASP A 125 -15.73 -7.59 10.20
CA ASP A 125 -15.14 -7.68 11.53
C ASP A 125 -13.66 -7.27 11.42
N PRO A 126 -13.26 -6.12 11.99
CA PRO A 126 -11.88 -5.64 11.88
C PRO A 126 -10.86 -6.60 12.52
N SER A 127 -11.26 -7.42 13.49
CA SER A 127 -10.35 -8.35 14.18
C SER A 127 -9.73 -9.41 13.26
N GLN A 128 -10.34 -9.63 12.09
CA GLN A 128 -9.88 -10.63 11.13
C GLN A 128 -8.80 -10.12 10.17
N TYR A 129 -8.44 -8.82 10.23
CA TYR A 129 -7.54 -8.21 9.24
C TYR A 129 -6.33 -7.56 9.89
N ASP A 130 -5.17 -7.81 9.28
CA ASP A 130 -3.89 -7.21 9.67
C ASP A 130 -3.65 -5.85 8.99
N VAL A 131 -4.28 -5.65 7.83
CA VAL A 131 -4.12 -4.46 6.98
C VAL A 131 -5.47 -4.06 6.41
N ILE A 132 -5.72 -2.75 6.35
CA ILE A 132 -6.71 -2.17 5.46
C ILE A 132 -6.01 -1.31 4.40
N TYR A 133 -6.41 -1.49 3.14
CA TYR A 133 -5.89 -0.72 2.01
C TYR A 133 -7.03 -0.06 1.26
N PHE A 134 -7.02 1.26 1.21
CA PHE A 134 -7.97 2.07 0.45
C PHE A 134 -7.42 2.34 -0.94
N THR A 135 -8.07 1.80 -1.97
CA THR A 135 -7.75 2.12 -3.36
C THR A 135 -8.25 3.50 -3.71
N GLY A 136 -7.70 4.09 -4.75
CA GLY A 136 -8.20 5.36 -5.24
C GLY A 136 -9.06 5.24 -6.52
N GLY A 137 -8.99 6.28 -7.31
CA GLY A 137 -9.95 6.68 -8.31
C GLY A 137 -10.85 7.77 -7.71
N HIS A 138 -11.42 8.64 -8.53
CA HIS A 138 -12.13 9.80 -8.00
C HIS A 138 -13.41 9.43 -7.26
N GLY A 139 -14.04 8.28 -7.56
CA GLY A 139 -15.28 7.83 -6.92
C GLY A 139 -15.22 7.84 -5.39
N VAL A 140 -14.07 7.50 -4.80
CA VAL A 140 -13.88 7.45 -3.35
C VAL A 140 -14.10 8.80 -2.66
N MET A 141 -13.99 9.90 -3.38
CA MET A 141 -14.16 11.25 -2.83
C MET A 141 -15.59 11.52 -2.34
N TRP A 142 -16.57 10.72 -2.80
CA TRP A 142 -17.98 10.86 -2.44
C TRP A 142 -18.47 9.88 -1.39
N ASP A 143 -17.88 8.67 -1.31
CA ASP A 143 -18.40 7.61 -0.46
C ASP A 143 -17.46 7.14 0.66
N PHE A 144 -16.20 7.62 0.70
CA PHE A 144 -15.29 7.35 1.82
C PHE A 144 -15.38 8.40 2.93
N PRO A 145 -15.27 9.72 2.64
CA PRO A 145 -15.35 10.75 3.69
C PRO A 145 -16.71 10.70 4.41
N GLY A 146 -16.68 10.78 5.73
CA GLY A 146 -17.89 10.74 6.54
C GLY A 146 -18.55 9.36 6.70
N ASN A 147 -18.02 8.30 6.07
CA ASN A 147 -18.57 6.95 6.21
C ASN A 147 -18.19 6.35 7.56
N LEU A 148 -19.18 6.21 8.44
CA LEU A 148 -18.98 5.75 9.82
C LEU A 148 -18.47 4.31 9.89
N GLU A 149 -18.94 3.43 8.98
CA GLU A 149 -18.52 2.04 8.98
C GLU A 149 -17.08 1.87 8.48
N LEU A 150 -16.67 2.65 7.48
CA LEU A 150 -15.25 2.70 7.06
C LEU A 150 -14.36 3.14 8.22
N ARG A 151 -14.76 4.20 8.92
CA ARG A 151 -14.02 4.67 10.11
C ARG A 151 -13.94 3.61 11.20
N ARG A 152 -15.08 2.96 11.52
CA ARG A 152 -15.12 1.88 12.52
C ARG A 152 -14.16 0.75 12.20
N VAL A 153 -14.18 0.28 10.95
CA VAL A 153 -13.33 -0.84 10.52
C VAL A 153 -11.85 -0.43 10.51
N ALA A 154 -11.52 0.74 9.96
CA ALA A 154 -10.14 1.20 9.90
C ALA A 154 -9.57 1.51 11.29
N ALA A 155 -10.34 2.16 12.17
CA ALA A 155 -9.95 2.40 13.56
C ALA A 155 -9.75 1.08 14.32
N GLY A 156 -10.65 0.10 14.15
CA GLY A 156 -10.53 -1.22 14.76
C GLY A 156 -9.28 -1.98 14.31
N ILE A 157 -8.95 -1.96 13.01
CA ILE A 157 -7.70 -2.55 12.50
C ILE A 157 -6.49 -1.79 13.05
N TYR A 158 -6.56 -0.46 13.13
CA TYR A 158 -5.46 0.34 13.66
C TYR A 158 -5.25 0.12 15.16
N SER A 159 -6.30 0.06 16.00
CA SER A 159 -6.21 -0.10 17.44
C SER A 159 -5.58 -1.43 17.87
N GLN A 160 -5.91 -2.52 17.18
CA GLN A 160 -5.28 -3.83 17.41
C GLN A 160 -3.85 -3.95 16.85
N GLY A 161 -3.28 -2.83 16.42
CA GLY A 161 -1.92 -2.80 15.89
C GLY A 161 -1.83 -3.01 14.37
N GLY A 162 -2.92 -3.16 13.62
CA GLY A 162 -2.93 -3.33 12.16
C GLY A 162 -2.38 -2.13 11.39
N ILE A 163 -2.16 -2.30 10.09
CA ILE A 163 -1.65 -1.28 9.18
C ILE A 163 -2.84 -0.62 8.47
N VAL A 164 -2.84 0.71 8.42
CA VAL A 164 -3.76 1.47 7.57
C VAL A 164 -2.99 2.02 6.39
N SER A 165 -3.44 1.65 5.20
CA SER A 165 -2.76 2.01 3.96
C SER A 165 -3.74 2.58 2.94
N ALA A 166 -3.26 3.48 2.08
CA ALA A 166 -4.08 4.10 1.05
C ALA A 166 -3.23 4.61 -0.11
N VAL A 167 -3.85 4.82 -1.27
CA VAL A 167 -3.18 5.40 -2.44
C VAL A 167 -4.08 6.42 -3.15
N CYS A 168 -3.47 7.46 -3.73
CA CYS A 168 -4.16 8.41 -4.59
C CYS A 168 -5.32 9.12 -3.84
N HIS A 169 -6.52 9.15 -4.44
CA HIS A 169 -7.71 9.64 -3.75
C HIS A 169 -8.20 8.73 -2.63
N GLY A 170 -7.80 7.44 -2.60
CA GLY A 170 -8.10 6.52 -1.51
C GLY A 170 -7.65 7.01 -0.14
N VAL A 171 -6.69 7.93 -0.09
CA VAL A 171 -6.26 8.59 1.14
C VAL A 171 -7.39 9.39 1.81
N ALA A 172 -8.46 9.73 1.07
CA ALA A 172 -9.69 10.28 1.64
C ALA A 172 -10.36 9.35 2.66
N GLY A 173 -10.10 8.03 2.56
CA GLY A 173 -10.57 7.06 3.55
C GLY A 173 -9.91 7.20 4.94
N LEU A 174 -8.80 7.95 5.04
CA LEU A 174 -8.13 8.22 6.30
C LEU A 174 -8.70 9.44 7.04
N LEU A 175 -9.49 10.25 6.35
CA LEU A 175 -10.13 11.42 6.95
C LEU A 175 -11.06 11.01 8.08
N ASP A 176 -10.99 11.71 9.19
CA ASP A 176 -11.84 11.50 10.37
C ASP A 176 -11.68 10.14 11.09
N ILE A 177 -10.73 9.29 10.72
CA ILE A 177 -10.40 8.11 11.52
C ILE A 177 -9.74 8.58 12.82
N GLN A 178 -10.26 8.10 13.95
CA GLN A 178 -9.74 8.41 15.29
C GLN A 178 -9.12 7.16 15.92
N ASP A 179 -8.07 7.38 16.71
CA ASP A 179 -7.51 6.36 17.59
C ASP A 179 -8.33 6.21 18.87
N GLU A 180 -7.87 5.37 19.80
CA GLU A 180 -8.54 5.11 21.08
C GLU A 180 -8.59 6.35 22.00
N GLN A 181 -7.75 7.32 21.77
CA GLN A 181 -7.69 8.60 22.50
C GLN A 181 -8.63 9.66 21.89
N GLY A 182 -9.24 9.36 20.73
CA GLY A 182 -10.08 10.27 19.97
C GLY A 182 -9.29 11.25 19.09
N ASP A 183 -7.97 11.09 18.99
CA ASP A 183 -7.15 11.87 18.08
C ASP A 183 -7.20 11.31 16.66
N GLY A 184 -7.20 12.20 15.67
CA GLY A 184 -7.13 11.80 14.26
C GLY A 184 -5.84 11.04 13.95
N ILE A 185 -5.93 9.84 13.35
CA ILE A 185 -4.73 9.00 13.09
C ILE A 185 -3.71 9.64 12.17
N ILE A 186 -4.11 10.65 11.38
CA ILE A 186 -3.22 11.40 10.48
C ILE A 186 -2.67 12.68 11.11
N LYS A 187 -3.23 13.12 12.25
CA LYS A 187 -2.81 14.37 12.93
C LYS A 187 -1.36 14.27 13.37
N GLY A 188 -0.52 15.19 12.91
CA GLY A 188 0.92 15.21 13.19
C GLY A 188 1.71 14.09 12.51
N ARG A 189 1.09 13.31 11.61
CA ARG A 189 1.74 12.22 10.88
C ARG A 189 2.08 12.62 9.45
N LYS A 190 3.19 12.08 8.96
CA LYS A 190 3.57 12.24 7.55
C LYS A 190 2.67 11.40 6.68
N VAL A 191 2.02 12.02 5.70
CA VAL A 191 1.16 11.37 4.72
C VAL A 191 1.37 11.97 3.34
N THR A 192 0.98 11.24 2.32
CA THR A 192 0.81 11.73 0.95
C THR A 192 -0.53 11.26 0.41
N GLY A 193 -0.97 11.83 -0.69
CA GLY A 193 -2.18 11.50 -1.40
C GLY A 193 -2.22 12.29 -2.70
N PHE A 194 -3.28 12.17 -3.50
CA PHE A 194 -3.37 12.89 -4.75
C PHE A 194 -3.30 14.39 -4.50
N SER A 195 -2.32 15.06 -5.13
CA SER A 195 -2.01 16.46 -4.84
C SER A 195 -2.90 17.43 -5.63
N ASN A 196 -3.05 18.66 -5.13
CA ASN A 196 -3.75 19.73 -5.85
C ASN A 196 -3.15 19.98 -7.23
N ARG A 197 -1.83 19.78 -7.36
CA ARG A 197 -1.14 19.92 -8.64
C ARG A 197 -1.51 18.80 -9.62
N GLU A 198 -1.59 17.57 -9.14
CA GLU A 198 -2.06 16.44 -9.95
C GLU A 198 -3.52 16.59 -10.32
N GLU A 199 -4.37 17.07 -9.39
CA GLU A 199 -5.78 17.37 -9.67
C GLU A 199 -5.94 18.41 -10.78
N PHE A 200 -5.09 19.45 -10.78
CA PHE A 200 -5.07 20.44 -11.84
C PHE A 200 -4.68 19.83 -13.20
N PHE A 201 -3.60 19.04 -13.25
CA PHE A 201 -3.13 18.43 -14.50
C PHE A 201 -4.02 17.29 -15.00
N SER A 202 -4.76 16.64 -14.12
CA SER A 202 -5.76 15.63 -14.52
C SER A 202 -7.01 16.25 -15.14
N GLY A 203 -7.17 17.59 -15.04
CA GLY A 203 -8.34 18.30 -15.54
C GLY A 203 -9.60 18.11 -14.69
N MET A 204 -9.46 17.56 -13.48
CA MET A 204 -10.61 17.16 -12.64
C MET A 204 -10.94 18.14 -11.52
N LYS A 205 -10.22 19.25 -11.43
CA LYS A 205 -10.38 20.29 -10.40
C LYS A 205 -11.82 20.73 -10.13
N SER A 206 -12.63 20.84 -11.18
CA SER A 206 -14.04 21.28 -11.08
C SER A 206 -15.03 20.13 -10.81
N GLN A 207 -14.54 18.91 -10.79
CA GLN A 207 -15.39 17.70 -10.62
C GLN A 207 -15.37 17.16 -9.22
N VAL A 208 -14.26 17.35 -8.48
CA VAL A 208 -14.12 16.81 -7.11
C VAL A 208 -14.87 17.67 -6.09
N PRO A 209 -15.44 17.08 -5.05
CA PRO A 209 -16.19 17.82 -4.03
C PRO A 209 -15.30 18.69 -3.13
N PHE A 210 -14.02 18.36 -3.04
CA PHE A 210 -12.99 19.09 -2.28
C PHE A 210 -11.60 18.69 -2.77
N PHE A 211 -10.57 19.46 -2.41
CA PHE A 211 -9.18 19.10 -2.66
C PHE A 211 -8.65 18.22 -1.54
N LEU A 212 -8.17 17.03 -1.87
CA LEU A 212 -7.70 16.04 -0.88
C LEU A 212 -6.50 16.58 -0.09
N GLU A 213 -5.50 17.17 -0.78
CA GLU A 213 -4.32 17.76 -0.12
C GLU A 213 -4.72 18.79 0.93
N ASP A 214 -5.66 19.69 0.59
CA ASP A 214 -6.12 20.74 1.52
C ASP A 214 -6.81 20.11 2.74
N ARG A 215 -7.68 19.13 2.52
CA ARG A 215 -8.40 18.47 3.61
C ARG A 215 -7.47 17.70 4.56
N LEU A 216 -6.41 17.06 4.03
CA LEU A 216 -5.39 16.39 4.85
C LEU A 216 -4.63 17.41 5.73
N LEU A 217 -4.25 18.56 5.16
CA LEU A 217 -3.60 19.65 5.88
C LEU A 217 -4.52 20.25 6.95
N GLU A 218 -5.80 20.48 6.65
CA GLU A 218 -6.80 20.96 7.61
C GLU A 218 -6.95 20.03 8.81
N GLN A 219 -6.81 18.72 8.62
CA GLN A 219 -6.84 17.74 9.70
C GLN A 219 -5.48 17.57 10.41
N GLY A 220 -4.53 18.41 10.12
CA GLY A 220 -3.24 18.47 10.81
C GLY A 220 -2.22 17.44 10.36
N ALA A 221 -2.41 16.83 9.18
CA ALA A 221 -1.40 15.95 8.61
C ALA A 221 -0.15 16.71 8.15
N LEU A 222 1.02 16.10 8.28
CA LEU A 222 2.27 16.59 7.71
C LEU A 222 2.38 16.09 6.27
N TYR A 223 1.61 16.73 5.38
CA TYR A 223 1.51 16.32 3.99
C TYR A 223 2.84 16.45 3.24
N GLN A 224 3.22 15.41 2.51
CA GLN A 224 4.45 15.33 1.72
C GLN A 224 4.15 14.98 0.27
N LYS A 225 4.88 15.57 -0.65
CA LYS A 225 4.82 15.28 -2.09
C LYS A 225 6.16 15.51 -2.77
N PRO A 226 6.50 14.78 -3.85
CA PRO A 226 7.66 15.07 -4.67
C PRO A 226 7.44 16.35 -5.48
N TRP A 227 8.54 16.94 -5.94
CA TRP A 227 8.47 18.11 -6.81
C TRP A 227 7.76 17.83 -8.14
N MET A 228 8.00 16.65 -8.74
CA MET A 228 7.38 16.24 -10.02
C MET A 228 6.06 15.51 -9.75
N PRO A 229 4.92 16.00 -10.31
CA PRO A 229 3.65 15.28 -10.21
C PRO A 229 3.70 13.95 -10.97
N PHE A 230 2.82 13.03 -10.63
CA PHE A 230 2.70 11.68 -11.19
C PHE A 230 3.96 10.81 -11.05
N THR A 231 4.91 11.21 -10.21
CA THR A 231 6.02 10.35 -9.80
C THR A 231 5.55 9.35 -8.74
N ALA A 232 5.99 8.10 -8.84
CA ALA A 232 5.72 7.11 -7.80
C ALA A 232 6.34 7.57 -6.47
N TYR A 233 5.49 7.81 -5.48
CA TYR A 233 5.91 8.31 -4.18
C TYR A 233 5.04 7.74 -3.06
N ALA A 234 5.65 7.19 -2.03
CA ALA A 234 4.95 6.68 -0.87
C ALA A 234 5.60 7.18 0.42
N VAL A 235 4.79 7.35 1.44
CA VAL A 235 5.21 7.78 2.78
C VAL A 235 4.79 6.70 3.78
N THR A 236 5.71 6.31 4.65
CA THR A 236 5.44 5.45 5.79
C THR A 236 5.71 6.24 7.07
N ASP A 237 4.71 6.29 7.95
CA ASP A 237 4.84 6.87 9.30
C ASP A 237 4.21 5.91 10.31
N GLY A 238 5.05 5.17 11.02
CA GLY A 238 4.61 4.10 11.90
C GLY A 238 3.84 3.02 11.13
N ARG A 239 2.53 2.92 11.38
CA ARG A 239 1.62 1.96 10.75
C ARG A 239 0.72 2.58 9.66
N LEU A 240 0.99 3.82 9.29
CA LEU A 240 0.35 4.47 8.15
C LEU A 240 1.25 4.35 6.93
N VAL A 241 0.70 3.87 5.81
CA VAL A 241 1.40 3.78 4.53
C VAL A 241 0.53 4.44 3.46
N THR A 242 0.98 5.55 2.92
CA THR A 242 0.22 6.31 1.93
C THR A 242 1.00 6.48 0.64
N GLY A 243 0.33 6.40 -0.50
CA GLY A 243 0.87 6.63 -1.84
C GLY A 243 0.17 7.78 -2.52
N GLN A 244 0.91 8.54 -3.33
CA GLN A 244 0.42 9.80 -3.88
C GLN A 244 -0.55 9.64 -5.05
N ASN A 245 -0.32 8.66 -5.92
CA ASN A 245 -0.96 8.55 -7.24
C ASN A 245 -0.97 7.09 -7.71
N PRO A 246 -1.57 6.76 -8.87
CA PRO A 246 -1.62 5.38 -9.36
C PRO A 246 -0.26 4.69 -9.50
N GLN A 247 0.78 5.44 -9.88
CA GLN A 247 2.15 4.91 -10.02
C GLN A 247 2.73 4.45 -8.68
N SER A 248 2.14 4.89 -7.56
CA SER A 248 2.62 4.59 -6.20
C SER A 248 2.13 3.25 -5.66
N ALA A 249 1.14 2.60 -6.27
CA ALA A 249 0.51 1.38 -5.72
C ALA A 249 1.53 0.24 -5.46
N LYS A 250 2.48 0.04 -6.38
CA LYS A 250 3.54 -0.97 -6.22
C LYS A 250 4.48 -0.64 -5.05
N VAL A 251 4.78 0.64 -4.84
CA VAL A 251 5.67 1.09 -3.74
C VAL A 251 4.94 0.95 -2.41
N VAL A 252 3.65 1.30 -2.36
CA VAL A 252 2.80 1.11 -1.17
C VAL A 252 2.72 -0.37 -0.79
N ALA A 253 2.46 -1.27 -1.74
CA ALA A 253 2.41 -2.72 -1.48
C ALA A 253 3.73 -3.24 -0.86
N LYS A 254 4.88 -2.84 -1.43
CA LYS A 254 6.19 -3.21 -0.89
C LYS A 254 6.42 -2.68 0.53
N ALA A 255 6.00 -1.45 0.81
CA ALA A 255 6.11 -0.85 2.14
C ALA A 255 5.22 -1.59 3.16
N VAL A 256 3.99 -1.96 2.77
CA VAL A 256 3.09 -2.78 3.61
C VAL A 256 3.73 -4.14 3.93
N ILE A 257 4.28 -4.84 2.93
CA ILE A 257 4.97 -6.12 3.15
C ILE A 257 6.15 -5.94 4.11
N ALA A 258 6.98 -4.92 3.92
CA ALA A 258 8.12 -4.66 4.80
C ALA A 258 7.69 -4.47 6.27
N LEU A 259 6.58 -3.76 6.50
CA LEU A 259 6.00 -3.62 7.83
C LEU A 259 5.46 -4.95 8.38
N LEU A 260 4.82 -5.77 7.56
CA LEU A 260 4.29 -7.08 7.97
C LEU A 260 5.40 -8.05 8.37
N VAL A 261 6.53 -8.05 7.64
CA VAL A 261 7.70 -8.89 7.94
C VAL A 261 8.38 -8.47 9.25
N SER A 262 8.43 -7.16 9.54
CA SER A 262 9.06 -6.64 10.77
C SER A 262 8.25 -6.91 12.04
N ARG A 263 7.03 -7.47 11.93
CA ARG A 263 6.11 -7.70 13.05
C ARG A 263 6.10 -9.19 13.43
N PRO A 264 6.20 -9.53 14.71
CA PRO A 264 6.02 -10.90 15.14
C PRO A 264 4.61 -11.39 14.73
N SER A 265 4.52 -12.67 14.33
CA SER A 265 3.24 -13.35 14.17
C SER A 265 2.63 -13.54 15.56
N ASN A 266 1.47 -12.98 15.80
CA ASN A 266 0.70 -13.28 17.02
C ASN A 266 0.23 -14.73 16.98
#